data_6051c8ddd075d92e8b3f51f7cff4db51
#
_entry.id   6051c8ddd075d92e8b3f51f7cff4db51
#
_cell.length_a   1.000
_cell.length_b   1.000
_cell.length_c   1.000
_cell.angle_alpha   90.00
_cell.angle_beta   90.00
_cell.angle_gamma   90.00
#
_symmetry.space_group_name_H-M   'P 1'
#
loop_
_entity.id
_entity.type
_entity.pdbx_description
1 polymer ?
#
loop_
_entity_poly.entity_id
_entity_poly.type
_entity_poly.pdbx_seq_one_letter_code
_entity_poly.pdbx_strand_id
1 'polypeptide(L)'
;NSARCMACYACFMACKDEHCGWDTPLSKAQPELGQYWMNIVEWERGDNPRRVKTATVPTPCSHCDNPACMAAAKDGAVYKRPDGIVIIDPEKSVGQRQIVDACPEKAVFWNEALQIPQKCTLCAELLDDPDYPGFEPRCVEACPNQALVFGDLADPDDRINKIIAANKVTPLNGVEKGANVIHLNIPQTFLAGTVAYPKELEEVCIGAKVKITGEDGAVYETETNWAGDWR
;
A
#
# COMPACT_ATOMS: atom_id res chain seq x y z
N ASN A 1 1.85 7.66 0.42
CA ASN A 1 3.19 8.10 0.84
C ASN A 1 3.43 7.73 2.30
N SER A 2 4.22 6.68 2.53
CA SER A 2 4.48 6.14 3.87
C SER A 2 5.17 7.13 4.81
N ALA A 3 6.01 8.02 4.28
CA ALA A 3 6.68 9.03 5.11
C ALA A 3 5.72 10.08 5.72
N ARG A 4 4.50 10.19 5.19
CA ARG A 4 3.45 11.08 5.72
C ARG A 4 2.43 10.35 6.59
N CYS A 5 2.47 9.03 6.63
CA CYS A 5 1.55 8.24 7.44
C CYS A 5 1.90 8.36 8.92
N MET A 6 0.92 8.73 9.75
CA MET A 6 1.08 8.89 11.19
C MET A 6 0.40 7.76 11.99
N ALA A 7 0.04 6.66 11.34
CA ALA A 7 -0.59 5.51 11.99
C ALA A 7 -1.89 5.85 12.77
N CYS A 8 -2.71 6.78 12.27
CA CYS A 8 -3.94 7.19 12.96
C CYS A 8 -5.14 6.29 12.67
N TYR A 9 -5.05 5.35 11.71
CA TYR A 9 -6.11 4.43 11.30
C TYR A 9 -7.41 5.07 10.77
N ALA A 10 -7.45 6.39 10.57
CA ALA A 10 -8.64 7.07 10.05
C ALA A 10 -9.12 6.50 8.70
N CYS A 11 -8.19 6.15 7.80
CA CYS A 11 -8.51 5.53 6.52
C CYS A 11 -9.15 4.14 6.66
N PHE A 12 -8.70 3.35 7.63
CA PHE A 12 -9.28 2.05 7.96
C PHE A 12 -10.71 2.21 8.47
N MET A 13 -10.92 3.12 9.42
CA MET A 13 -12.25 3.38 10.00
C MET A 13 -13.22 3.93 8.97
N ALA A 14 -12.79 4.90 8.15
CA ALA A 14 -13.63 5.47 7.10
C ALA A 14 -14.06 4.42 6.05
N CYS A 15 -13.17 3.49 5.69
CA CYS A 15 -13.52 2.39 4.81
C CYS A 15 -14.53 1.42 5.44
N LYS A 16 -14.40 1.17 6.74
CA LYS A 16 -15.37 0.35 7.48
C LYS A 16 -16.73 1.03 7.61
N ASP A 17 -16.74 2.30 7.93
CA ASP A 17 -17.95 3.10 8.06
C ASP A 17 -18.73 3.15 6.74
N GLU A 18 -18.05 3.34 5.62
CA GLU A 18 -18.66 3.41 4.29
C GLU A 18 -19.25 2.08 3.82
N HIS A 19 -18.58 0.96 4.09
CA HIS A 19 -18.92 -0.33 3.44
C HIS A 19 -19.46 -1.39 4.41
N CYS A 20 -19.72 -1.06 5.68
CA CYS A 20 -20.26 -1.97 6.67
C CYS A 20 -21.71 -1.58 7.00
N GLY A 21 -22.61 -2.54 7.01
CA GLY A 21 -24.00 -2.33 7.47
C GLY A 21 -25.02 -2.04 6.35
N TRP A 22 -24.59 -1.70 5.15
CA TRP A 22 -25.49 -1.51 3.99
C TRP A 22 -24.84 -1.92 2.67
N ASP A 23 -25.67 -2.27 1.72
CA ASP A 23 -25.26 -2.60 0.35
C ASP A 23 -25.07 -1.32 -0.46
N THR A 24 -24.11 -1.35 -1.38
CA THR A 24 -23.94 -0.32 -2.42
C THR A 24 -24.34 -0.88 -3.79
N PRO A 25 -24.49 -0.03 -4.82
CA PRO A 25 -24.77 -0.53 -6.16
C PRO A 25 -23.73 -1.49 -6.73
N LEU A 26 -22.48 -1.41 -6.23
CA LEU A 26 -21.34 -2.17 -6.74
C LEU A 26 -20.87 -3.27 -5.79
N SER A 27 -21.34 -3.29 -4.55
CA SER A 27 -20.93 -4.29 -3.56
C SER A 27 -21.99 -4.55 -2.50
N LYS A 28 -21.96 -5.72 -1.90
CA LYS A 28 -22.69 -6.01 -0.67
C LYS A 28 -21.92 -5.53 0.55
N ALA A 29 -22.65 -5.28 1.64
CA ALA A 29 -22.06 -4.90 2.90
C ALA A 29 -20.93 -5.87 3.31
N GLN A 30 -19.80 -5.33 3.71
CA GLN A 30 -18.77 -6.15 4.35
C GLN A 30 -19.18 -6.51 5.78
N PRO A 31 -18.79 -7.66 6.32
CA PRO A 31 -19.03 -8.00 7.71
C PRO A 31 -18.29 -7.04 8.66
N GLU A 32 -18.79 -6.85 9.87
CA GLU A 32 -18.15 -6.01 10.87
C GLU A 32 -16.70 -6.45 11.17
N LEU A 33 -16.48 -7.75 11.20
CA LEU A 33 -15.17 -8.35 11.50
C LEU A 33 -14.70 -9.25 10.36
N GLY A 34 -13.39 -9.50 10.31
CA GLY A 34 -12.78 -10.49 9.41
C GLY A 34 -12.45 -10.00 8.00
N GLN A 35 -12.87 -8.80 7.62
CA GLN A 35 -12.48 -8.17 6.35
C GLN A 35 -11.96 -6.76 6.59
N TYR A 36 -10.87 -6.43 5.92
CA TYR A 36 -10.19 -5.13 6.06
C TYR A 36 -9.80 -4.65 4.67
N TRP A 37 -10.76 -4.11 3.90
CA TRP A 37 -10.53 -3.66 2.52
C TRP A 37 -9.47 -2.57 2.43
N MET A 38 -9.45 -1.67 3.41
CA MET A 38 -8.28 -0.83 3.69
C MET A 38 -7.49 -1.50 4.82
N ASN A 39 -6.57 -2.38 4.46
CA ASN A 39 -5.68 -2.99 5.44
C ASN A 39 -4.51 -2.07 5.76
N ILE A 40 -3.93 -2.23 6.94
CA ILE A 40 -2.77 -1.47 7.38
C ILE A 40 -1.72 -2.46 7.86
N VAL A 41 -0.57 -2.44 7.18
CA VAL A 41 0.58 -3.27 7.54
C VAL A 41 1.54 -2.44 8.38
N GLU A 42 1.90 -2.95 9.53
CA GLU A 42 2.90 -2.37 10.41
C GLU A 42 4.17 -3.20 10.35
N TRP A 43 5.28 -2.50 10.14
CA TRP A 43 6.61 -3.10 10.20
C TRP A 43 7.38 -2.46 11.34
N GLU A 44 7.93 -3.29 12.18
CA GLU A 44 8.85 -2.90 13.23
C GLU A 44 10.22 -3.48 12.92
N ARG A 45 11.25 -2.66 13.02
CA ARG A 45 12.64 -3.03 12.80
C ARG A 45 13.51 -2.55 13.93
N GLY A 46 14.37 -3.43 14.40
CA GLY A 46 15.33 -3.20 15.46
C GLY A 46 14.94 -3.92 16.74
N ASP A 47 15.91 -4.56 17.33
CA ASP A 47 15.84 -5.29 18.60
C ASP A 47 16.26 -4.43 19.80
N ASN A 48 16.82 -3.28 19.54
CA ASN A 48 17.22 -2.31 20.59
C ASN A 48 16.12 -1.27 20.79
N PRO A 49 15.53 -1.14 21.99
CA PRO A 49 14.46 -0.18 22.28
C PRO A 49 14.76 1.28 21.94
N ARG A 50 16.03 1.64 21.88
CA ARG A 50 16.47 3.01 21.50
C ARG A 50 16.63 3.21 19.99
N ARG A 51 16.53 2.15 19.19
CA ARG A 51 16.77 2.15 17.74
C ARG A 51 15.68 1.43 16.95
N VAL A 52 14.50 1.28 17.53
CA VAL A 52 13.33 0.74 16.82
C VAL A 52 12.83 1.75 15.79
N LYS A 53 12.59 1.30 14.59
CA LYS A 53 11.87 2.04 13.54
C LYS A 53 10.59 1.30 13.18
N THR A 54 9.50 2.01 13.19
CA THR A 54 8.21 1.52 12.73
C THR A 54 7.85 2.16 11.40
N ALA A 55 7.15 1.43 10.57
CA ALA A 55 6.54 1.94 9.34
C ALA A 55 5.12 1.41 9.24
N THR A 56 4.20 2.30 8.97
CA THR A 56 2.78 1.97 8.78
C THR A 56 2.40 2.22 7.34
N VAL A 57 1.92 1.19 6.66
CA VAL A 57 1.64 1.23 5.23
C VAL A 57 0.19 0.81 5.00
N PRO A 58 -0.69 1.73 4.59
CA PRO A 58 -2.02 1.39 4.11
C PRO A 58 -1.94 0.57 2.83
N THR A 59 -2.62 -0.58 2.80
CA THR A 59 -2.57 -1.56 1.71
C THR A 59 -3.97 -1.94 1.24
N PRO A 60 -4.68 -1.07 0.49
CA PRO A 60 -5.92 -1.44 -0.17
C PRO A 60 -5.65 -2.39 -1.35
N CYS A 61 -6.71 -2.85 -2.00
CA CYS A 61 -6.57 -3.56 -3.28
C CYS A 61 -5.85 -2.68 -4.31
N SER A 62 -4.89 -3.25 -5.04
CA SER A 62 -4.07 -2.53 -6.02
C SER A 62 -4.78 -2.24 -7.35
N HIS A 63 -6.01 -2.70 -7.58
CA HIS A 63 -6.77 -2.53 -8.84
C HIS A 63 -5.92 -2.79 -10.09
N CYS A 64 -5.21 -3.90 -10.11
CA CYS A 64 -4.17 -4.27 -11.08
C CYS A 64 -4.60 -4.10 -12.54
N ASP A 65 -3.64 -3.83 -13.44
CA ASP A 65 -3.90 -3.79 -14.88
C ASP A 65 -4.27 -5.17 -15.44
N ASN A 66 -3.63 -6.20 -14.95
CA ASN A 66 -3.93 -7.60 -15.26
C ASN A 66 -4.32 -8.35 -13.98
N PRO A 67 -5.58 -8.21 -13.52
CA PRO A 67 -5.98 -8.75 -12.23
C PRO A 67 -6.03 -10.28 -12.25
N ALA A 68 -5.22 -10.95 -11.42
CA ALA A 68 -5.27 -12.40 -11.26
C ALA A 68 -6.64 -12.88 -10.76
N CYS A 69 -7.31 -12.08 -9.93
CA CYS A 69 -8.68 -12.35 -9.50
C CYS A 69 -9.69 -12.36 -10.67
N MET A 70 -9.49 -11.51 -11.68
CA MET A 70 -10.33 -11.52 -12.89
C MET A 70 -10.04 -12.74 -13.76
N ALA A 71 -8.78 -13.13 -13.88
CA ALA A 71 -8.40 -14.33 -14.64
C ALA A 71 -8.95 -15.63 -14.02
N ALA A 72 -9.13 -15.67 -12.70
CA ALA A 72 -9.69 -16.80 -11.98
C ALA A 72 -11.23 -16.81 -11.94
N ALA A 73 -11.86 -15.68 -12.23
CA ALA A 73 -13.32 -15.52 -12.19
C ALA A 73 -13.98 -16.19 -13.39
N LYS A 74 -15.21 -16.69 -13.19
CA LYS A 74 -16.07 -17.23 -14.23
C LYS A 74 -17.22 -16.27 -14.51
N ASP A 75 -17.84 -16.40 -15.67
CA ASP A 75 -19.08 -15.72 -16.07
C ASP A 75 -19.02 -14.17 -15.94
N GLY A 76 -17.82 -13.60 -16.08
CA GLY A 76 -17.63 -12.16 -15.95
C GLY A 76 -17.87 -11.62 -14.52
N ALA A 77 -17.72 -12.47 -13.51
CA ALA A 77 -17.92 -12.08 -12.10
C ALA A 77 -16.91 -11.04 -11.59
N VAL A 78 -15.77 -10.90 -12.26
CA VAL A 78 -14.81 -9.80 -12.01
C VAL A 78 -14.57 -9.07 -13.31
N TYR A 79 -14.69 -7.76 -13.29
CA TYR A 79 -14.48 -6.93 -14.47
C TYR A 79 -13.67 -5.67 -14.14
N LYS A 80 -13.02 -5.13 -15.15
CA LYS A 80 -12.29 -3.86 -15.06
C LYS A 80 -13.10 -2.79 -15.79
N ARG A 81 -13.34 -1.68 -15.09
CA ARG A 81 -14.04 -0.51 -15.63
C ARG A 81 -13.11 0.28 -16.58
N PRO A 82 -13.67 1.17 -17.43
CA PRO A 82 -12.87 2.03 -18.30
C PRO A 82 -11.89 2.96 -17.54
N ASP A 83 -12.23 3.36 -16.32
CA ASP A 83 -11.40 4.15 -15.42
C ASP A 83 -10.32 3.33 -14.69
N GLY A 84 -10.20 2.03 -15.00
CA GLY A 84 -9.21 1.15 -14.41
C GLY A 84 -9.60 0.49 -13.10
N ILE A 85 -10.75 0.81 -12.52
CA ILE A 85 -11.23 0.22 -11.27
C ILE A 85 -11.69 -1.21 -11.53
N VAL A 86 -11.20 -2.16 -10.71
CA VAL A 86 -11.58 -3.57 -10.79
C VAL A 86 -12.71 -3.83 -9.79
N ILE A 87 -13.83 -4.36 -10.27
CA ILE A 87 -15.02 -4.65 -9.46
C ILE A 87 -15.31 -6.16 -9.47
N ILE A 88 -15.82 -6.65 -8.35
CA ILE A 88 -16.39 -7.99 -8.22
C ILE A 88 -17.91 -7.84 -8.17
N ASP A 89 -18.60 -8.42 -9.15
CA ASP A 89 -20.05 -8.47 -9.19
C ASP A 89 -20.56 -9.43 -8.10
N PRO A 90 -21.30 -8.93 -7.10
CA PRO A 90 -21.71 -9.75 -5.97
C PRO A 90 -22.70 -10.86 -6.32
N GLU A 91 -23.47 -10.70 -7.41
CA GLU A 91 -24.45 -11.70 -7.83
C GLU A 91 -23.78 -12.82 -8.64
N LYS A 92 -22.91 -12.47 -9.58
CA LYS A 92 -22.20 -13.44 -10.41
C LYS A 92 -21.09 -14.17 -9.68
N SER A 93 -20.56 -13.61 -8.61
CA SER A 93 -19.43 -14.18 -7.88
C SER A 93 -19.81 -15.17 -6.78
N VAL A 94 -21.10 -15.44 -6.57
CA VAL A 94 -21.57 -16.39 -5.56
C VAL A 94 -20.88 -17.75 -5.73
N GLY A 95 -20.29 -18.27 -4.66
CA GLY A 95 -19.59 -19.55 -4.63
C GLY A 95 -18.20 -19.55 -5.26
N GLN A 96 -17.73 -18.45 -5.83
CA GLN A 96 -16.46 -18.38 -6.55
C GLN A 96 -15.26 -18.09 -5.63
N ARG A 97 -14.97 -18.99 -4.69
CA ARG A 97 -13.87 -18.83 -3.70
C ARG A 97 -12.49 -18.73 -4.36
N GLN A 98 -12.28 -19.31 -5.54
CA GLN A 98 -11.02 -19.24 -6.29
C GLN A 98 -10.59 -17.79 -6.60
N ILE A 99 -11.52 -16.83 -6.62
CA ILE A 99 -11.22 -15.40 -6.80
C ILE A 99 -10.39 -14.87 -5.63
N VAL A 100 -10.68 -15.34 -4.41
CA VAL A 100 -9.92 -14.97 -3.20
C VAL A 100 -8.50 -15.53 -3.26
N ASP A 101 -8.39 -16.83 -3.58
CA ASP A 101 -7.11 -17.55 -3.59
C ASP A 101 -6.16 -17.04 -4.69
N ALA A 102 -6.72 -16.48 -5.77
CA ALA A 102 -5.94 -15.95 -6.88
C ALA A 102 -5.22 -14.62 -6.57
N CYS A 103 -5.61 -13.90 -5.52
CA CYS A 103 -4.99 -12.61 -5.20
C CYS A 103 -3.63 -12.77 -4.52
N PRO A 104 -2.50 -12.38 -5.17
CA PRO A 104 -1.18 -12.52 -4.58
C PRO A 104 -0.97 -11.61 -3.37
N GLU A 105 -1.69 -10.48 -3.31
CA GLU A 105 -1.62 -9.51 -2.21
C GLU A 105 -2.61 -9.80 -1.09
N LYS A 106 -3.43 -10.86 -1.23
CA LYS A 106 -4.48 -11.24 -0.26
C LYS A 106 -5.45 -10.09 0.06
N ALA A 107 -5.70 -9.24 -0.92
CA ALA A 107 -6.60 -8.09 -0.81
C ALA A 107 -8.06 -8.41 -1.18
N VAL A 108 -8.38 -9.68 -1.42
CA VAL A 108 -9.74 -10.20 -1.63
C VAL A 108 -10.11 -11.06 -0.45
N PHE A 109 -11.28 -10.85 0.10
CA PHE A 109 -11.78 -11.51 1.29
C PHE A 109 -13.00 -12.36 0.96
N TRP A 110 -13.22 -13.42 1.73
CA TRP A 110 -14.40 -14.25 1.59
C TRP A 110 -15.47 -13.85 2.61
N ASN A 111 -16.67 -13.55 2.15
CA ASN A 111 -17.83 -13.33 3.02
C ASN A 111 -18.56 -14.65 3.21
N GLU A 112 -18.42 -15.26 4.39
CA GLU A 112 -19.02 -16.56 4.69
C GLU A 112 -20.56 -16.50 4.76
N ALA A 113 -21.14 -15.38 5.18
CA ALA A 113 -22.60 -15.25 5.30
C ALA A 113 -23.27 -15.18 3.92
N LEU A 114 -22.64 -14.47 2.98
CA LEU A 114 -23.16 -14.25 1.64
C LEU A 114 -22.58 -15.22 0.59
N GLN A 115 -21.54 -15.98 0.96
CA GLN A 115 -20.81 -16.90 0.07
C GLN A 115 -20.25 -16.19 -1.18
N ILE A 116 -19.70 -14.98 -1.01
CA ILE A 116 -19.13 -14.16 -2.09
C ILE A 116 -17.72 -13.66 -1.75
N PRO A 117 -16.86 -13.43 -2.74
CA PRO A 117 -15.62 -12.68 -2.57
C PRO A 117 -15.90 -11.19 -2.54
N GLN A 118 -15.21 -10.46 -1.68
CA GLN A 118 -15.32 -9.02 -1.55
C GLN A 118 -13.94 -8.36 -1.47
N LYS A 119 -13.82 -7.12 -1.93
CA LYS A 119 -12.61 -6.32 -1.86
C LYS A 119 -12.92 -4.83 -1.97
N CYS A 120 -11.92 -3.99 -1.79
CA CYS A 120 -12.00 -2.56 -2.05
C CYS A 120 -12.61 -2.27 -3.44
N THR A 121 -13.62 -1.41 -3.48
CA THR A 121 -14.27 -0.89 -4.70
C THR A 121 -13.65 0.41 -5.20
N LEU A 122 -12.67 0.96 -4.47
CA LEU A 122 -12.17 2.33 -4.60
C LEU A 122 -13.27 3.39 -4.41
N CYS A 123 -14.34 3.05 -3.69
CA CYS A 123 -15.56 3.85 -3.51
C CYS A 123 -16.13 4.32 -4.87
N ALA A 124 -16.12 3.44 -5.88
CA ALA A 124 -16.57 3.79 -7.23
C ALA A 124 -18.05 4.21 -7.24
N GLU A 125 -18.86 3.72 -6.33
CA GLU A 125 -20.23 4.14 -6.10
C GLU A 125 -20.35 5.63 -5.74
N LEU A 126 -19.38 6.19 -5.02
CA LEU A 126 -19.33 7.61 -4.69
C LEU A 126 -18.72 8.44 -5.84
N LEU A 127 -17.72 7.88 -6.53
CA LEU A 127 -17.11 8.53 -7.69
C LEU A 127 -18.11 8.69 -8.84
N ASP A 128 -19.10 7.79 -8.93
CA ASP A 128 -20.14 7.80 -9.96
C ASP A 128 -21.34 8.69 -9.57
N ASP A 129 -21.40 9.18 -8.33
CA ASP A 129 -22.54 9.95 -7.85
C ASP A 129 -22.53 11.38 -8.46
N PRO A 130 -23.51 11.72 -9.30
CA PRO A 130 -23.56 13.02 -9.94
C PRO A 130 -23.84 14.18 -8.97
N ASP A 131 -24.40 13.89 -7.79
CA ASP A 131 -24.70 14.89 -6.77
C ASP A 131 -23.46 15.34 -6.00
N TYR A 132 -22.37 14.57 -6.12
CA TYR A 132 -21.10 14.84 -5.44
C TYR A 132 -19.90 14.88 -6.39
N PRO A 133 -19.86 15.83 -7.33
CA PRO A 133 -18.75 15.91 -8.26
C PRO A 133 -17.43 16.23 -7.53
N GLY A 134 -16.39 15.46 -7.83
CA GLY A 134 -15.07 15.63 -7.21
C GLY A 134 -14.85 14.86 -5.90
N PHE A 135 -15.70 13.89 -5.63
CA PHE A 135 -15.49 12.96 -4.50
C PHE A 135 -14.15 12.24 -4.65
N GLU A 136 -13.50 12.07 -3.52
CA GLU A 136 -12.36 11.17 -3.39
C GLU A 136 -12.79 9.92 -2.58
N PRO A 137 -12.08 8.77 -2.71
CA PRO A 137 -12.37 7.62 -1.85
C PRO A 137 -12.31 7.98 -0.36
N ARG A 138 -13.24 7.46 0.44
CA ARG A 138 -13.37 7.81 1.86
C ARG A 138 -12.07 7.72 2.66
N CYS A 139 -11.24 6.73 2.33
CA CYS A 139 -9.93 6.59 2.97
C CYS A 139 -8.97 7.73 2.64
N VAL A 140 -9.11 8.36 1.48
CA VAL A 140 -8.32 9.53 1.06
C VAL A 140 -8.81 10.77 1.78
N GLU A 141 -10.13 11.03 1.76
CA GLU A 141 -10.75 12.17 2.46
C GLU A 141 -10.44 12.16 3.97
N ALA A 142 -10.50 10.98 4.59
CA ALA A 142 -10.24 10.82 6.02
C ALA A 142 -8.77 10.95 6.40
N CYS A 143 -7.83 11.06 5.45
CA CYS A 143 -6.41 11.09 5.74
C CYS A 143 -5.91 12.50 6.13
N PRO A 144 -5.70 12.80 7.42
CA PRO A 144 -5.40 14.16 7.87
C PRO A 144 -4.06 14.68 7.37
N ASN A 145 -3.10 13.78 7.11
CA ASN A 145 -1.77 14.14 6.64
C ASN A 145 -1.62 14.00 5.11
N GLN A 146 -2.70 13.70 4.39
CA GLN A 146 -2.63 13.45 2.95
C GLN A 146 -1.55 12.42 2.57
N ALA A 147 -1.41 11.39 3.39
CA ALA A 147 -0.55 10.25 3.09
C ALA A 147 -1.13 9.39 1.96
N LEU A 148 -2.46 9.36 1.85
CA LEU A 148 -3.21 8.84 0.73
C LEU A 148 -3.59 9.99 -0.20
N VAL A 149 -3.46 9.78 -1.48
CA VAL A 149 -3.81 10.75 -2.55
C VAL A 149 -4.48 9.97 -3.66
N PHE A 150 -5.56 10.52 -4.19
CA PHE A 150 -6.29 9.99 -5.33
C PHE A 150 -6.11 10.92 -6.53
N GLY A 151 -6.14 10.37 -7.76
CA GLY A 151 -6.04 11.12 -8.99
C GLY A 151 -5.98 10.21 -10.21
N ASP A 152 -5.93 10.81 -11.38
CA ASP A 152 -5.85 10.12 -12.67
C ASP A 152 -4.39 9.93 -13.10
N LEU A 153 -3.95 8.66 -13.14
CA LEU A 153 -2.61 8.31 -13.60
C LEU A 153 -2.42 8.55 -15.12
N ALA A 154 -3.50 8.60 -15.88
CA ALA A 154 -3.46 8.84 -17.32
C ALA A 154 -3.38 10.35 -17.67
N ASP A 155 -3.76 11.25 -16.76
CA ASP A 155 -3.60 12.69 -16.93
C ASP A 155 -2.21 13.14 -16.46
N PRO A 156 -1.30 13.53 -17.37
CA PRO A 156 0.06 13.95 -17.00
C PRO A 156 0.09 15.22 -16.13
N ASP A 157 -0.97 16.02 -16.17
CA ASP A 157 -1.08 17.25 -15.40
C ASP A 157 -1.70 17.05 -14.01
N ASP A 158 -2.25 15.86 -13.73
CA ASP A 158 -2.81 15.55 -12.43
C ASP A 158 -1.74 15.67 -11.32
N ARG A 159 -2.20 16.13 -10.14
CA ARG A 159 -1.36 16.26 -8.95
C ARG A 159 -0.68 14.96 -8.54
N ILE A 160 -1.33 13.79 -8.79
CA ILE A 160 -0.78 12.49 -8.41
C ILE A 160 0.52 12.18 -9.16
N ASN A 161 0.60 12.51 -10.44
CA ASN A 161 1.79 12.28 -11.26
C ASN A 161 2.96 13.16 -10.82
N LYS A 162 2.69 14.40 -10.42
CA LYS A 162 3.70 15.31 -9.83
C LYS A 162 4.22 14.78 -8.49
N ILE A 163 3.33 14.24 -7.66
CA ILE A 163 3.70 13.63 -6.38
C ILE A 163 4.55 12.37 -6.60
N ILE A 164 4.19 11.52 -7.54
CA ILE A 164 4.96 10.30 -7.88
C ILE A 164 6.37 10.69 -8.35
N ALA A 165 6.47 11.66 -9.27
CA ALA A 165 7.75 12.12 -9.80
C ALA A 165 8.68 12.73 -8.73
N ALA A 166 8.10 13.36 -7.71
CA ALA A 166 8.86 14.01 -6.62
C ALA A 166 9.26 13.06 -5.49
N ASN A 167 8.85 11.79 -5.53
CA ASN A 167 9.07 10.85 -4.43
C ASN A 167 9.66 9.52 -4.93
N LYS A 168 10.26 8.76 -4.01
CA LYS A 168 10.77 7.44 -4.32
C LYS A 168 9.61 6.44 -4.37
N VAL A 169 9.37 5.89 -5.55
CA VAL A 169 8.47 4.73 -5.69
C VAL A 169 9.12 3.52 -5.02
N THR A 170 8.38 2.87 -4.15
CA THR A 170 8.87 1.72 -3.40
C THR A 170 7.83 0.60 -3.51
N PRO A 171 8.13 -0.49 -4.21
CA PRO A 171 7.17 -1.58 -4.35
C PRO A 171 6.86 -2.24 -3.01
N LEU A 172 5.64 -2.64 -2.84
CA LEU A 172 5.22 -3.49 -1.74
C LEU A 172 5.33 -4.94 -2.21
N ASN A 173 6.12 -5.76 -1.51
CA ASN A 173 6.30 -7.20 -1.81
C ASN A 173 6.74 -7.52 -3.26
N GLY A 174 7.41 -6.59 -3.95
CA GLY A 174 7.89 -6.81 -5.32
C GLY A 174 6.80 -6.76 -6.41
N VAL A 175 5.58 -6.40 -6.07
CA VAL A 175 4.46 -6.25 -7.01
C VAL A 175 4.47 -4.82 -7.56
N GLU A 176 5.27 -4.57 -8.57
CA GLU A 176 5.39 -3.24 -9.20
C GLU A 176 4.62 -3.11 -10.51
N LYS A 177 4.54 -4.18 -11.29
CA LYS A 177 4.01 -4.07 -12.64
C LYS A 177 2.50 -4.15 -12.67
N GLY A 178 1.87 -3.02 -13.01
CA GLY A 178 0.45 -2.94 -13.23
C GLY A 178 -0.40 -2.79 -11.97
N ALA A 179 0.17 -2.29 -10.88
CA ALA A 179 -0.59 -1.84 -9.72
C ALA A 179 -1.00 -0.37 -9.88
N ASN A 180 -2.28 -0.07 -9.67
CA ASN A 180 -2.79 1.30 -9.68
C ASN A 180 -2.78 1.96 -8.29
N VAL A 181 -2.30 1.24 -7.28
CA VAL A 181 -1.92 1.81 -5.97
C VAL A 181 -0.40 1.83 -5.88
N ILE A 182 0.16 3.03 -5.88
CA ILE A 182 1.60 3.25 -5.91
C ILE A 182 2.08 3.65 -4.52
N HIS A 183 3.01 2.87 -3.98
CA HIS A 183 3.59 3.14 -2.67
C HIS A 183 4.84 4.03 -2.79
N LEU A 184 4.88 5.09 -2.00
CA LEU A 184 5.97 6.05 -1.99
C LEU A 184 6.67 6.05 -0.64
N ASN A 185 8.02 6.11 -0.67
CA ASN A 185 8.87 6.29 0.50
C ASN A 185 8.69 5.22 1.60
N ILE A 186 8.38 3.99 1.23
CA ILE A 186 8.39 2.90 2.21
C ILE A 186 9.80 2.74 2.76
N PRO A 187 10.00 2.73 4.10
CA PRO A 187 11.30 2.54 4.69
C PRO A 187 11.92 1.21 4.26
N GLN A 188 13.08 1.29 3.63
CA GLN A 188 13.84 0.13 3.20
C GLN A 188 14.79 -0.34 4.28
N THR A 189 15.23 -1.59 4.17
CA THR A 189 16.31 -2.09 5.01
C THR A 189 17.58 -1.26 4.73
N PHE A 190 18.28 -0.88 5.77
CA PHE A 190 19.56 -0.22 5.64
C PHE A 190 20.59 -0.92 6.55
N LEU A 191 21.82 -0.89 6.13
CA LEU A 191 22.96 -1.22 6.98
C LEU A 191 23.53 0.08 7.49
N ALA A 192 23.94 0.09 8.74
CA ALA A 192 24.62 1.22 9.35
C ALA A 192 25.63 0.73 10.38
N GLY A 193 26.64 1.50 10.60
CA GLY A 193 27.67 1.18 11.59
C GLY A 193 28.53 2.39 11.93
N THR A 194 29.47 2.20 12.84
CA THR A 194 30.44 3.20 13.24
C THR A 194 31.84 2.65 12.97
N VAL A 195 32.72 3.47 12.44
CA VAL A 195 34.14 3.16 12.28
C VAL A 195 34.91 3.93 13.35
N ALA A 196 35.59 3.19 14.20
CA ALA A 196 36.40 3.74 15.29
C ALA A 196 37.79 3.13 15.26
N TYR A 197 38.79 3.84 15.85
CA TYR A 197 40.13 3.31 16.01
C TYR A 197 40.18 2.23 17.09
N PRO A 198 40.80 1.05 16.84
CA PRO A 198 40.76 -0.08 17.78
C PRO A 198 41.39 0.15 19.15
N LYS A 199 42.31 1.11 19.26
CA LYS A 199 43.09 1.36 20.48
C LYS A 199 42.63 2.56 21.31
N GLU A 200 41.77 3.37 20.72
CA GLU A 200 41.30 4.63 21.31
C GLU A 200 39.80 4.68 21.13
N LEU A 201 39.08 4.00 22.03
CA LEU A 201 37.62 3.81 21.97
C LEU A 201 36.85 5.14 21.98
N GLU A 202 37.49 6.26 22.15
CA GLU A 202 36.88 7.59 22.13
C GLU A 202 37.06 8.31 20.79
N GLU A 203 37.94 7.82 19.89
CA GLU A 203 38.17 8.44 18.59
C GLU A 203 37.48 7.66 17.47
N VAL A 204 36.74 8.38 16.65
CA VAL A 204 36.01 7.87 15.48
C VAL A 204 36.70 8.26 14.18
N CYS A 205 36.61 7.41 13.16
CA CYS A 205 37.18 7.71 11.86
C CYS A 205 36.19 8.57 11.06
N ILE A 206 36.51 9.85 10.87
CA ILE A 206 35.75 10.77 10.04
C ILE A 206 36.22 10.66 8.58
N GLY A 207 35.27 10.60 7.61
CA GLY A 207 35.59 10.51 6.19
C GLY A 207 36.20 9.17 5.76
N ALA A 208 36.05 8.12 6.57
CA ALA A 208 36.48 6.80 6.19
C ALA A 208 35.57 6.23 5.10
N LYS A 209 36.17 5.71 4.02
CA LYS A 209 35.42 5.07 2.94
C LYS A 209 34.98 3.67 3.38
N VAL A 210 33.70 3.44 3.33
CA VAL A 210 33.08 2.16 3.65
C VAL A 210 32.54 1.53 2.38
N LYS A 211 32.97 0.32 2.09
CA LYS A 211 32.51 -0.47 0.95
C LYS A 211 31.81 -1.73 1.46
N ILE A 212 30.59 -1.92 1.02
CA ILE A 212 29.76 -3.07 1.37
C ILE A 212 29.50 -3.86 0.09
N THR A 213 29.78 -5.15 0.13
CA THR A 213 29.48 -6.06 -0.99
C THR A 213 28.41 -7.03 -0.55
N GLY A 214 27.29 -7.07 -1.26
CA GLY A 214 26.23 -8.04 -1.06
C GLY A 214 26.62 -9.43 -1.52
N GLU A 215 25.92 -10.46 -1.07
CA GLU A 215 26.12 -11.83 -1.55
C GLU A 215 25.78 -11.99 -3.04
N ASP A 216 24.92 -11.12 -3.55
CA ASP A 216 24.55 -10.99 -4.97
C ASP A 216 25.61 -10.26 -5.82
N GLY A 217 26.71 -9.81 -5.20
CA GLY A 217 27.77 -9.04 -5.84
C GLY A 217 27.48 -7.53 -5.96
N ALA A 218 26.34 -7.03 -5.48
CA ALA A 218 26.06 -5.60 -5.45
C ALA A 218 27.03 -4.87 -4.53
N VAL A 219 27.55 -3.72 -4.99
CA VAL A 219 28.52 -2.92 -4.25
C VAL A 219 27.92 -1.58 -3.89
N TYR A 220 27.99 -1.24 -2.59
CA TYR A 220 27.56 0.05 -2.04
C TYR A 220 28.76 0.73 -1.41
N GLU A 221 28.95 2.01 -1.70
CA GLU A 221 30.03 2.82 -1.14
C GLU A 221 29.47 4.05 -0.45
N THR A 222 29.97 4.35 0.72
CA THR A 222 29.60 5.53 1.52
C THR A 222 30.81 6.02 2.32
N GLU A 223 30.68 7.17 2.97
CA GLU A 223 31.70 7.72 3.85
C GLU A 223 31.14 7.96 5.25
N THR A 224 32.01 7.85 6.25
CA THR A 224 31.64 8.15 7.63
C THR A 224 31.49 9.65 7.85
N ASN A 225 30.49 10.02 8.64
CA ASN A 225 30.22 11.39 9.05
C ASN A 225 31.15 11.85 10.22
N TRP A 226 30.88 13.02 10.79
CA TRP A 226 31.62 13.59 11.91
C TRP A 226 31.59 12.73 13.19
N ALA A 227 30.65 11.83 13.34
CA ALA A 227 30.54 10.86 14.44
C ALA A 227 31.14 9.49 14.10
N GLY A 228 31.79 9.36 12.93
CA GLY A 228 32.28 8.08 12.43
C GLY A 228 31.18 7.12 11.94
N ASP A 229 29.93 7.57 11.86
CA ASP A 229 28.79 6.74 11.45
C ASP A 229 28.61 6.76 9.94
N TRP A 230 28.19 5.62 9.41
CA TRP A 230 27.85 5.41 7.99
C TRP A 230 26.51 4.70 7.83
N ARG A 231 25.84 4.91 6.69
CA ARG A 231 24.58 4.26 6.30
C ARG A 231 24.38 4.32 4.79
#